data_767931799590b40e29ef9c850976c71f
#
_entry.id   767931799590b40e29ef9c850976c71f
#
_cell.length_a   1.000
_cell.length_b   1.000
_cell.length_c   1.000
_cell.angle_alpha   90.00
_cell.angle_beta   90.00
_cell.angle_gamma   90.00
#
_symmetry.space_group_name_H-M   'P 1'
#
loop_
_entity.id
_entity.type
_entity.pdbx_description
1 polymer ?
#
loop_
_entity_poly.entity_id
_entity_poly.type
_entity_poly.pdbx_seq_one_letter_code
_entity_poly.pdbx_strand_id
1 'polypeptide(L)'
;RQSQAEKLFPNAVFKPIRGNIGTRLEKVKNGEYDAVIMARAAINRLAVSDVKIENLGDNFICAAGQGILAIETAVGKADKYAQAINDKVAMTELKCERAFLQYTGGGCHAPCGASAEFNGKEIKMCTFFKENDKEIYLEMFGNDPILLGKKMAEITLDKIKE
;
A
#
# COMPACT_ATOMS: atom_id res chain seq x y z
N ARG A 1 3.54 -0.22 7.48
CA ARG A 1 4.68 -1.11 7.13
C ARG A 1 5.26 -1.77 8.36
N GLN A 2 5.63 -0.99 9.39
CA GLN A 2 6.25 -1.52 10.60
C GLN A 2 5.39 -2.61 11.25
N SER A 3 4.11 -2.36 11.49
CA SER A 3 3.19 -3.31 12.14
C SER A 3 3.15 -4.70 11.47
N GLN A 4 3.14 -4.74 10.13
CA GLN A 4 3.18 -6.00 9.41
C GLN A 4 4.58 -6.63 9.42
N ALA A 5 5.64 -5.81 9.37
CA ALA A 5 7.01 -6.29 9.40
C ALA A 5 7.39 -6.89 10.76
N GLU A 6 6.89 -6.34 11.87
CA GLU A 6 7.08 -6.89 13.22
C GLU A 6 6.59 -8.33 13.33
N LYS A 7 5.52 -8.68 12.63
CA LYS A 7 5.00 -10.03 12.56
C LYS A 7 5.88 -10.98 11.74
N LEU A 8 6.46 -10.49 10.64
CA LEU A 8 7.36 -11.27 9.79
C LEU A 8 8.75 -11.45 10.41
N PHE A 9 9.17 -10.47 11.19
CA PHE A 9 10.50 -10.42 11.79
C PHE A 9 10.41 -10.15 13.31
N PRO A 10 9.94 -11.10 14.12
CA PRO A 10 9.64 -10.86 15.54
C PRO A 10 10.88 -10.55 16.39
N ASN A 11 12.07 -10.89 15.91
CA ASN A 11 13.34 -10.62 16.60
C ASN A 11 14.04 -9.34 16.10
N ALA A 12 13.45 -8.61 15.13
CA ALA A 12 14.06 -7.41 14.58
C ALA A 12 13.72 -6.17 15.42
N VAL A 13 14.68 -5.25 15.50
CA VAL A 13 14.48 -3.93 16.11
C VAL A 13 14.17 -2.92 15.01
N PHE A 14 12.96 -2.38 15.03
CA PHE A 14 12.52 -1.41 14.01
C PHE A 14 12.90 0.02 14.40
N LYS A 15 13.57 0.72 13.49
CA LYS A 15 14.00 2.11 13.65
C LYS A 15 13.51 2.97 12.49
N PRO A 16 13.12 4.23 12.72
CA PRO A 16 12.74 5.13 11.64
C PRO A 16 13.96 5.44 10.75
N ILE A 17 13.77 5.39 9.44
CA ILE A 17 14.79 5.77 8.45
C ILE A 17 14.24 6.86 7.53
N ARG A 18 15.02 7.94 7.36
CA ARG A 18 14.70 9.08 6.49
C ARG A 18 15.75 9.27 5.43
N GLY A 19 15.40 10.00 4.39
CA GLY A 19 16.23 10.28 3.23
C GLY A 19 15.62 9.76 1.93
N ASN A 20 16.22 10.10 0.80
CA ASN A 20 15.89 9.52 -0.50
C ASN A 20 16.33 8.05 -0.56
N ILE A 21 16.05 7.38 -1.68
CA ILE A 21 16.35 5.94 -1.83
C ILE A 21 17.85 5.67 -1.72
N GLY A 22 18.69 6.47 -2.41
CA GLY A 22 20.15 6.34 -2.34
C GLY A 22 20.67 6.46 -0.92
N THR A 23 20.28 7.52 -0.20
CA THR A 23 20.66 7.74 1.21
C THR A 23 20.29 6.57 2.11
N ARG A 24 19.09 5.97 1.91
CA ARG A 24 18.66 4.82 2.73
C ARG A 24 19.46 3.57 2.41
N LEU A 25 19.81 3.35 1.15
CA LEU A 25 20.68 2.24 0.74
C LEU A 25 22.10 2.39 1.27
N GLU A 26 22.64 3.60 1.23
CA GLU A 26 23.97 3.90 1.82
C GLU A 26 24.01 3.61 3.32
N LYS A 27 22.97 3.94 4.06
CA LYS A 27 22.90 3.63 5.49
C LYS A 27 22.94 2.13 5.78
N VAL A 28 22.34 1.31 4.91
CA VAL A 28 22.45 -0.16 5.01
C VAL A 28 23.86 -0.61 4.65
N LYS A 29 24.45 -0.10 3.57
CA LYS A 29 25.82 -0.44 3.16
C LYS A 29 26.87 -0.06 4.23
N ASN A 30 26.64 1.04 4.92
CA ASN A 30 27.52 1.53 5.99
C ASN A 30 27.30 0.82 7.34
N GLY A 31 26.35 -0.12 7.41
CA GLY A 31 26.06 -0.87 8.63
C GLY A 31 25.29 -0.12 9.72
N GLU A 32 24.69 1.04 9.39
CA GLU A 32 23.80 1.75 10.31
C GLU A 32 22.48 0.98 10.53
N TYR A 33 22.08 0.19 9.51
CA TYR A 33 20.92 -0.70 9.51
C TYR A 33 21.27 -2.02 8.81
N ASP A 34 20.75 -3.13 9.32
CA ASP A 34 20.94 -4.44 8.70
C ASP A 34 20.09 -4.59 7.43
N ALA A 35 18.92 -3.94 7.39
CA ALA A 35 18.00 -3.97 6.25
C ALA A 35 17.12 -2.71 6.21
N VAL A 36 16.48 -2.47 5.07
CA VAL A 36 15.47 -1.42 4.90
C VAL A 36 14.29 -1.90 4.04
N ILE A 37 13.08 -1.61 4.49
CA ILE A 37 11.86 -1.91 3.72
C ILE A 37 11.54 -0.75 2.79
N MET A 38 11.48 -1.01 1.48
CA MET A 38 11.16 -0.01 0.47
C MET A 38 10.34 -0.59 -0.69
N ALA A 39 9.79 0.29 -1.52
CA ALA A 39 9.03 -0.13 -2.70
C ALA A 39 9.97 -0.74 -3.76
N ARG A 40 9.62 -1.92 -4.29
CA ARG A 40 10.41 -2.60 -5.32
C ARG A 40 10.58 -1.75 -6.60
N ALA A 41 9.54 -0.99 -6.97
CA ALA A 41 9.60 -0.07 -8.11
C ALA A 41 10.76 0.93 -8.02
N ALA A 42 11.11 1.36 -6.82
CA ALA A 42 12.24 2.27 -6.60
C ALA A 42 13.58 1.59 -6.88
N ILE A 43 13.74 0.35 -6.44
CA ILE A 43 14.94 -0.47 -6.69
C ILE A 43 15.11 -0.73 -8.20
N ASN A 44 14.03 -1.11 -8.87
CA ASN A 44 14.05 -1.37 -10.31
C ASN A 44 14.40 -0.12 -11.13
N ARG A 45 13.85 1.05 -10.78
CA ARG A 45 14.15 2.32 -11.47
C ARG A 45 15.60 2.77 -11.35
N LEU A 46 16.20 2.50 -10.22
CA LEU A 46 17.59 2.87 -9.95
C LEU A 46 18.59 1.79 -10.40
N ALA A 47 18.10 0.68 -10.97
CA ALA A 47 18.91 -0.47 -11.37
C ALA A 47 19.89 -0.93 -10.26
N VAL A 48 19.41 -0.94 -9.00
CA VAL A 48 20.24 -1.31 -7.86
C VAL A 48 20.54 -2.81 -7.94
N SER A 49 21.82 -3.15 -8.02
CA SER A 49 22.30 -4.53 -8.20
C SER A 49 23.27 -5.00 -7.11
N ASP A 50 23.76 -4.08 -6.30
CA ASP A 50 24.84 -4.30 -5.32
C ASP A 50 24.34 -4.52 -3.88
N VAL A 51 23.06 -4.85 -3.73
CA VAL A 51 22.44 -5.20 -2.46
C VAL A 51 21.59 -6.47 -2.61
N LYS A 52 21.52 -7.27 -1.57
CA LYS A 52 20.58 -8.40 -1.52
C LYS A 52 19.16 -7.88 -1.40
N ILE A 53 18.27 -8.34 -2.27
CA ILE A 53 16.87 -7.95 -2.31
C ILE A 53 16.02 -9.18 -2.02
N GLU A 54 15.16 -9.07 -1.02
CA GLU A 54 14.16 -10.08 -0.70
C GLU A 54 12.75 -9.49 -0.87
N ASN A 55 11.84 -10.29 -1.40
CA ASN A 55 10.43 -9.91 -1.53
C ASN A 55 9.69 -10.31 -0.25
N LEU A 56 8.92 -9.40 0.33
CA LEU A 56 8.14 -9.68 1.55
C LEU A 56 6.89 -10.55 1.27
N GLY A 57 6.61 -10.83 0.00
CA GLY A 57 5.49 -11.67 -0.42
C GLY A 57 4.15 -10.92 -0.48
N ASP A 58 3.13 -11.64 -0.95
CA ASP A 58 1.79 -11.09 -1.21
C ASP A 58 1.00 -10.80 0.06
N ASN A 59 1.42 -11.38 1.19
CA ASN A 59 0.80 -11.13 2.49
C ASN A 59 1.17 -9.76 3.10
N PHE A 60 2.10 -9.03 2.47
CA PHE A 60 2.48 -7.69 2.90
C PHE A 60 1.66 -6.65 2.15
N ILE A 61 0.54 -6.25 2.74
CA ILE A 61 -0.44 -5.35 2.11
C ILE A 61 0.06 -3.91 2.19
N CYS A 62 0.21 -3.28 1.03
CA CYS A 62 0.67 -1.89 0.92
C CYS A 62 -0.38 -0.89 1.40
N ALA A 63 0.04 0.36 1.63
CA ALA A 63 -0.89 1.45 1.86
C ALA A 63 -1.71 1.75 0.60
N ALA A 64 -2.95 2.16 0.76
CA ALA A 64 -3.84 2.51 -0.34
C ALA A 64 -3.21 3.56 -1.29
N GLY A 65 -3.26 3.29 -2.59
CA GLY A 65 -2.66 4.11 -3.64
C GLY A 65 -1.13 4.03 -3.73
N GLN A 66 -0.47 3.18 -2.95
CA GLN A 66 0.97 2.99 -3.04
C GLN A 66 1.31 2.20 -4.30
N GLY A 67 2.08 2.81 -5.21
CA GLY A 67 2.41 2.22 -6.51
C GLY A 67 1.67 2.88 -7.66
N ILE A 68 0.68 3.72 -7.38
CA ILE A 68 -0.06 4.50 -8.37
C ILE A 68 0.57 5.89 -8.48
N LEU A 69 0.86 6.30 -9.72
CA LEU A 69 1.33 7.65 -10.02
C LEU A 69 0.12 8.55 -10.26
N ALA A 70 0.04 9.65 -9.54
CA ALA A 70 -0.96 10.68 -9.76
C ALA A 70 -0.38 11.84 -10.59
N ILE A 71 -1.19 12.38 -11.49
CA ILE A 71 -0.86 13.58 -12.25
C ILE A 71 -1.75 14.70 -11.74
N GLU A 72 -1.15 15.76 -11.28
CA GLU A 72 -1.85 16.96 -10.83
C GLU A 72 -1.77 18.03 -11.92
N THR A 73 -2.91 18.63 -12.24
CA THR A 73 -3.01 19.73 -13.19
C THR A 73 -3.90 20.83 -12.62
N ALA A 74 -3.70 22.07 -13.08
CA ALA A 74 -4.66 23.12 -12.79
C ALA A 74 -6.00 22.81 -13.48
N VAL A 75 -7.11 23.05 -12.76
CA VAL A 75 -8.47 22.78 -13.24
C VAL A 75 -8.69 23.40 -14.63
N GLY A 76 -9.16 22.59 -15.59
CA GLY A 76 -9.46 22.99 -16.96
C GLY A 76 -8.24 23.24 -17.85
N LYS A 77 -7.00 23.08 -17.37
CA LYS A 77 -5.81 23.39 -18.18
C LYS A 77 -5.28 22.23 -18.99
N ALA A 78 -5.36 21.01 -18.50
CA ALA A 78 -4.74 19.85 -19.13
C ALA A 78 -5.62 18.59 -19.12
N ASP A 79 -6.92 18.72 -18.93
CA ASP A 79 -7.86 17.61 -18.73
C ASP A 79 -7.79 16.58 -19.85
N LYS A 80 -7.72 17.00 -21.11
CA LYS A 80 -7.62 16.08 -22.25
C LYS A 80 -6.33 15.28 -22.27
N TYR A 81 -5.22 15.85 -21.80
CA TYR A 81 -3.94 15.14 -21.71
C TYR A 81 -3.94 14.17 -20.54
N ALA A 82 -4.45 14.59 -19.39
CA ALA A 82 -4.61 13.73 -18.23
C ALA A 82 -5.52 12.53 -18.53
N GLN A 83 -6.63 12.75 -19.25
CA GLN A 83 -7.52 11.69 -19.70
C GLN A 83 -6.86 10.71 -20.67
N ALA A 84 -6.01 11.19 -21.59
CA ALA A 84 -5.33 10.37 -22.60
C ALA A 84 -4.33 9.39 -21.99
N ILE A 85 -3.76 9.73 -20.85
CA ILE A 85 -2.76 8.88 -20.14
C ILE A 85 -3.33 8.20 -18.89
N ASN A 86 -4.63 8.36 -18.64
CA ASN A 86 -5.28 7.73 -17.51
C ASN A 86 -5.44 6.22 -17.75
N ASP A 87 -4.90 5.43 -16.82
CA ASP A 87 -5.08 3.98 -16.80
C ASP A 87 -6.38 3.61 -16.07
N LYS A 88 -7.31 3.00 -16.80
CA LYS A 88 -8.62 2.63 -16.25
C LYS A 88 -8.53 1.49 -15.23
N VAL A 89 -7.58 0.58 -15.38
CA VAL A 89 -7.33 -0.51 -14.43
C VAL A 89 -6.83 0.07 -13.13
N ALA A 90 -5.74 0.84 -13.17
CA ALA A 90 -5.18 1.51 -12.00
C ALA A 90 -6.19 2.45 -11.32
N MET A 91 -7.05 3.14 -12.08
CA MET A 91 -8.11 3.98 -11.52
C MET A 91 -9.18 3.16 -10.79
N THR A 92 -9.53 1.98 -11.30
CA THR A 92 -10.51 1.08 -10.64
C THR A 92 -9.94 0.55 -9.32
N GLU A 93 -8.70 0.09 -9.33
CA GLU A 93 -7.97 -0.35 -8.15
C GLU A 93 -7.87 0.75 -7.10
N LEU A 94 -7.44 1.94 -7.51
CA LEU A 94 -7.35 3.11 -6.62
C LEU A 94 -8.68 3.47 -5.96
N LYS A 95 -9.78 3.46 -6.72
CA LYS A 95 -11.12 3.74 -6.16
C LYS A 95 -11.51 2.74 -5.08
N CYS A 96 -11.18 1.46 -5.29
CA CYS A 96 -11.46 0.40 -4.34
C CYS A 96 -10.65 0.59 -3.04
N GLU A 97 -9.35 0.79 -3.16
CA GLU A 97 -8.45 1.00 -2.03
C GLU A 97 -8.79 2.27 -1.23
N ARG A 98 -9.10 3.37 -1.93
CA ARG A 98 -9.48 4.62 -1.28
C ARG A 98 -10.84 4.58 -0.62
N ALA A 99 -11.79 3.81 -1.16
CA ALA A 99 -13.07 3.59 -0.51
C ALA A 99 -12.89 2.91 0.85
N PHE A 100 -12.07 1.85 0.92
CA PHE A 100 -11.74 1.22 2.20
C PHE A 100 -11.12 2.21 3.19
N LEU A 101 -10.12 2.98 2.76
CA LEU A 101 -9.46 3.97 3.60
C LEU A 101 -10.42 5.04 4.12
N GLN A 102 -11.32 5.52 3.26
CA GLN A 102 -12.31 6.53 3.60
C GLN A 102 -13.32 6.02 4.63
N TYR A 103 -13.84 4.81 4.43
CA TYR A 103 -14.88 4.25 5.29
C TYR A 103 -14.36 3.68 6.60
N THR A 104 -13.07 3.29 6.68
CA THR A 104 -12.45 2.94 7.97
C THR A 104 -12.05 4.16 8.80
N GLY A 105 -12.11 5.38 8.23
CA GLY A 105 -11.55 6.57 8.87
C GLY A 105 -10.03 6.50 9.05
N GLY A 106 -9.40 5.46 8.50
CA GLY A 106 -7.97 5.16 8.64
C GLY A 106 -7.15 5.95 7.63
N GLY A 107 -6.81 7.16 7.92
CA GLY A 107 -5.89 7.93 7.08
C GLY A 107 -4.58 8.23 7.75
N CYS A 108 -4.62 8.67 9.00
CA CYS A 108 -3.43 9.20 9.66
C CYS A 108 -3.08 8.54 10.99
N HIS A 109 -3.94 7.74 11.57
CA HIS A 109 -3.79 7.31 12.97
C HIS A 109 -3.78 5.79 13.19
N ALA A 110 -4.31 4.99 12.28
CA ALA A 110 -4.28 3.52 12.41
C ALA A 110 -3.40 2.87 11.33
N PRO A 111 -2.57 1.86 11.66
CA PRO A 111 -1.86 1.07 10.67
C PRO A 111 -2.87 0.35 9.76
N CYS A 112 -2.93 0.77 8.51
CA CYS A 112 -3.86 0.21 7.54
C CYS A 112 -3.16 -0.01 6.19
N GLY A 113 -3.61 -1.01 5.47
CA GLY A 113 -3.19 -1.34 4.11
C GLY A 113 -4.39 -1.75 3.28
N ALA A 114 -4.33 -1.46 1.99
CA ALA A 114 -5.32 -1.89 1.02
C ALA A 114 -4.62 -2.08 -0.33
N SER A 115 -4.84 -3.20 -0.95
CA SER A 115 -4.33 -3.53 -2.28
C SER A 115 -5.45 -4.16 -3.08
N ALA A 116 -5.74 -3.60 -4.25
CA ALA A 116 -6.73 -4.11 -5.19
C ALA A 116 -6.06 -4.51 -6.50
N GLU A 117 -6.54 -5.58 -7.11
CA GLU A 117 -6.13 -6.07 -8.43
C GLU A 117 -7.37 -6.26 -9.30
N PHE A 118 -7.44 -5.56 -10.42
CA PHE A 118 -8.54 -5.66 -11.36
C PHE A 118 -8.12 -6.39 -12.63
N ASN A 119 -8.70 -7.54 -12.89
CA ASN A 119 -8.40 -8.38 -14.06
C ASN A 119 -9.22 -8.04 -15.33
N GLY A 120 -9.93 -6.91 -15.34
CA GLY A 120 -10.84 -6.49 -16.41
C GLY A 120 -12.30 -6.94 -16.21
N LYS A 121 -12.56 -7.82 -15.24
CA LYS A 121 -13.91 -8.36 -14.97
C LYS A 121 -14.27 -8.30 -13.48
N GLU A 122 -13.35 -8.65 -12.63
CA GLU A 122 -13.54 -8.74 -11.19
C GLU A 122 -12.36 -8.08 -10.46
N ILE A 123 -12.62 -7.51 -9.31
CA ILE A 123 -11.61 -6.91 -8.43
C ILE A 123 -11.38 -7.90 -7.29
N LYS A 124 -10.13 -8.31 -7.12
CA LYS A 124 -9.64 -8.95 -5.90
C LYS A 124 -9.12 -7.85 -4.98
N MET A 125 -9.55 -7.78 -3.73
CA MET A 125 -9.08 -6.81 -2.77
C MET A 125 -8.58 -7.48 -1.50
N CYS A 126 -7.37 -7.11 -1.06
CA CYS A 126 -6.78 -7.52 0.20
C CYS A 126 -6.61 -6.30 1.11
N THR A 127 -6.97 -6.43 2.39
CA THR A 127 -6.84 -5.35 3.36
C THR A 127 -6.18 -5.81 4.64
N PHE A 128 -5.46 -4.88 5.25
CA PHE A 128 -4.89 -4.98 6.58
C PHE A 128 -5.34 -3.78 7.42
N PHE A 129 -5.76 -4.04 8.64
CA PHE A 129 -6.10 -3.00 9.60
C PHE A 129 -5.67 -3.43 11.00
N LYS A 130 -5.06 -2.51 11.74
CA LYS A 130 -4.66 -2.76 13.13
C LYS A 130 -5.19 -1.65 14.02
N GLU A 131 -5.84 -2.05 15.10
CA GLU A 131 -6.24 -1.16 16.17
C GLU A 131 -5.98 -1.84 17.51
N ASN A 132 -5.26 -1.17 18.38
CA ASN A 132 -4.75 -1.75 19.63
C ASN A 132 -3.96 -3.04 19.33
N ASP A 133 -4.34 -4.15 19.95
CA ASP A 133 -3.71 -5.48 19.77
C ASP A 133 -4.41 -6.35 18.71
N LYS A 134 -5.50 -5.86 18.09
CA LYS A 134 -6.23 -6.59 17.06
C LYS A 134 -5.69 -6.27 15.67
N GLU A 135 -5.43 -7.33 14.90
CA GLU A 135 -5.04 -7.26 13.50
C GLU A 135 -6.07 -7.99 12.65
N ILE A 136 -6.63 -7.28 11.69
CA ILE A 136 -7.63 -7.82 10.76
C ILE A 136 -7.03 -7.87 9.36
N TYR A 137 -7.03 -9.04 8.77
CA TYR A 137 -6.71 -9.30 7.38
C TYR A 137 -7.96 -9.82 6.69
N LEU A 138 -8.34 -9.20 5.56
CA LEU A 138 -9.48 -9.63 4.76
C LEU A 138 -9.08 -9.73 3.29
N GLU A 139 -9.66 -10.71 2.61
CA GLU A 139 -9.64 -10.84 1.17
C GLU A 139 -11.08 -10.98 0.68
N MET A 140 -11.46 -10.21 -0.32
CA MET A 140 -12.78 -10.28 -0.94
C MET A 140 -12.71 -10.01 -2.44
N PHE A 141 -13.74 -10.46 -3.14
CA PHE A 141 -13.92 -10.25 -4.57
C PHE A 141 -15.20 -9.46 -4.83
N GLY A 142 -15.21 -8.65 -5.89
CA GLY A 142 -16.39 -7.88 -6.29
C GLY A 142 -16.18 -7.16 -7.61
N ASN A 143 -17.27 -6.57 -8.14
CA ASN A 143 -17.27 -5.93 -9.45
C ASN A 143 -17.38 -4.39 -9.36
N ASP A 144 -17.88 -3.87 -8.25
CA ASP A 144 -17.95 -2.44 -7.99
C ASP A 144 -16.86 -2.03 -6.99
N PRO A 145 -15.92 -1.17 -7.39
CA PRO A 145 -14.77 -0.82 -6.55
C PRO A 145 -15.16 -0.07 -5.28
N ILE A 146 -16.18 0.79 -5.35
CA ILE A 146 -16.58 1.60 -4.19
C ILE A 146 -17.36 0.74 -3.19
N LEU A 147 -18.29 -0.07 -3.68
CA LEU A 147 -19.07 -0.97 -2.84
C LEU A 147 -18.21 -2.04 -2.18
N LEU A 148 -17.22 -2.59 -2.91
CA LEU A 148 -16.30 -3.58 -2.37
C LEU A 148 -15.44 -2.97 -1.24
N GLY A 149 -14.82 -1.83 -1.47
CA GLY A 149 -14.01 -1.14 -0.48
C GLY A 149 -14.81 -0.75 0.77
N LYS A 150 -16.04 -0.24 0.59
CA LYS A 150 -16.96 0.08 1.68
C LYS A 150 -17.32 -1.15 2.49
N LYS A 151 -17.73 -2.24 1.84
CA LYS A 151 -18.13 -3.50 2.51
C LYS A 151 -16.97 -4.08 3.32
N MET A 152 -15.76 -4.07 2.78
CA MET A 152 -14.58 -4.52 3.52
C MET A 152 -14.30 -3.66 4.74
N ALA A 153 -14.49 -2.34 4.63
CA ALA A 153 -14.36 -1.43 5.77
C ALA A 153 -15.38 -1.73 6.87
N GLU A 154 -16.65 -1.94 6.51
CA GLU A 154 -17.71 -2.29 7.44
C GLU A 154 -17.37 -3.58 8.21
N ILE A 155 -17.00 -4.65 7.50
CA ILE A 155 -16.61 -5.93 8.11
C ILE A 155 -15.38 -5.74 9.03
N THR A 156 -14.41 -4.93 8.61
CA THR A 156 -13.21 -4.65 9.41
C THR A 156 -13.57 -3.97 10.71
N LEU A 157 -14.39 -2.92 10.66
CA LEU A 157 -14.81 -2.16 11.84
C LEU A 157 -15.67 -2.99 12.80
N ASP A 158 -16.51 -3.88 12.29
CA ASP A 158 -17.30 -4.79 13.12
C ASP A 158 -16.39 -5.79 13.86
N LYS A 159 -15.45 -6.41 13.17
CA LYS A 159 -14.46 -7.32 13.79
C LYS A 159 -13.56 -6.65 14.83
N ILE A 160 -13.31 -5.36 14.69
CA ILE A 160 -12.54 -4.60 15.69
C ILE A 160 -13.34 -4.41 16.99
N LYS A 161 -14.65 -4.27 16.90
CA LYS A 161 -15.53 -4.07 18.07
C LYS A 161 -15.82 -5.36 18.85
N GLU A 162 -15.74 -6.53 18.18
CA GLU A 162 -15.86 -7.86 18.81
C GLU A 162 -14.69 -8.13 19.75
#